data_b39575ea608d8d796eb492b099a52c7a
#
_entry.id   b39575ea608d8d796eb492b099a52c7a
#
_cell.length_a   1.000
_cell.length_b   1.000
_cell.length_c   1.000
_cell.angle_alpha   90.00
_cell.angle_beta   90.00
_cell.angle_gamma   90.00
#
_symmetry.space_group_name_H-M   'P 1'
#
loop_
_entity.id
_entity.type
_entity.pdbx_description
1 polymer ?
#
loop_
_entity_poly.entity_id
_entity_poly.type
_entity_poly.pdbx_seq_one_letter_code
_entity_poly.pdbx_strand_id
1 'polypeptide(L)'
;MSQDDLKLSVARAAVNYVPEGKIIGVGTGSTANFFIDELARIKDRIAGTVASSKATAERLVSHGIRVFDLNDIHDSIPVYIDGADEISGTGAMIKGGGGALTREKIIASASDRFICIADESKLVTTLGKFPLPVEVIPMAHELIARKLDALGGQARLRLKDGKPFITDNGNVILDISGLQIARPEELERIINNMAGVVTVGLFAQRGANVCLLGSPDGVKVLFADDSIPAGAKIR
;
A
#
# COMPACT_ATOMS: atom_id res chain seq x y z
N MET A 1 -10.91 13.17 18.15
CA MET A 1 -10.62 13.08 16.71
C MET A 1 -11.07 11.72 16.22
N SER A 2 -11.87 11.62 15.18
CA SER A 2 -12.26 10.34 14.60
C SER A 2 -11.10 9.73 13.79
N GLN A 3 -11.17 8.44 13.51
CA GLN A 3 -10.18 7.80 12.63
C GLN A 3 -10.15 8.44 11.23
N ASP A 4 -11.29 8.89 10.73
CA ASP A 4 -11.38 9.57 9.44
C ASP A 4 -10.75 10.98 9.48
N ASP A 5 -10.84 11.71 10.61
CA ASP A 5 -10.11 12.96 10.79
C ASP A 5 -8.58 12.75 10.71
N LEU A 6 -8.08 11.65 11.30
CA LEU A 6 -6.66 11.29 11.26
C LEU A 6 -6.21 10.95 9.83
N LYS A 7 -7.01 10.16 9.10
CA LYS A 7 -6.73 9.84 7.69
C LYS A 7 -6.74 11.09 6.80
N LEU A 8 -7.69 12.00 7.02
CA LEU A 8 -7.76 13.26 6.28
C LEU A 8 -6.54 14.13 6.57
N SER A 9 -6.07 14.18 7.83
CA SER A 9 -4.90 14.98 8.20
C SER A 9 -3.62 14.51 7.48
N VAL A 10 -3.37 13.20 7.41
CA VAL A 10 -2.21 12.65 6.68
C VAL A 10 -2.36 12.78 5.17
N ALA A 11 -3.59 12.69 4.65
CA ALA A 11 -3.88 12.91 3.24
C ALA A 11 -3.52 14.33 2.81
N ARG A 12 -3.90 15.33 3.59
CA ARG A 12 -3.52 16.74 3.38
C ARG A 12 -2.01 16.96 3.47
N ALA A 13 -1.35 16.36 4.45
CA ALA A 13 0.10 16.45 4.60
C ALA A 13 0.83 15.82 3.41
N ALA A 14 0.31 14.72 2.86
CA ALA A 14 0.90 14.02 1.72
C ALA A 14 0.89 14.85 0.42
N VAL A 15 -0.03 15.80 0.26
CA VAL A 15 -0.06 16.73 -0.89
C VAL A 15 1.25 17.51 -1.03
N ASN A 16 1.95 17.78 0.08
CA ASN A 16 3.23 18.50 0.05
C ASN A 16 4.38 17.69 -0.58
N TYR A 17 4.20 16.40 -0.77
CA TYR A 17 5.16 15.50 -1.41
C TYR A 17 4.89 15.32 -2.92
N VAL A 18 3.81 15.92 -3.44
CA VAL A 18 3.42 15.82 -4.84
C VAL A 18 4.23 16.82 -5.67
N PRO A 19 5.12 16.37 -6.59
CA PRO A 19 5.87 17.27 -7.44
C PRO A 19 5.01 17.83 -8.57
N GLU A 20 5.28 19.08 -8.96
CA GLU A 20 4.56 19.76 -10.06
C GLU A 20 4.90 19.16 -11.43
N GLY A 21 3.88 19.08 -12.29
CA GLY A 21 4.02 18.64 -13.68
C GLY A 21 4.38 17.17 -13.86
N LYS A 22 4.31 16.36 -12.79
CA LYS A 22 4.70 14.93 -12.84
C LYS A 22 3.50 13.99 -12.78
N ILE A 23 3.73 12.77 -13.26
CA ILE A 23 2.83 11.63 -13.03
C ILE A 23 3.22 11.01 -11.70
N ILE A 24 2.24 10.72 -10.84
CA ILE A 24 2.44 10.12 -9.52
C ILE A 24 1.70 8.80 -9.38
N GLY A 25 2.19 7.91 -8.52
CA GLY A 25 1.49 6.69 -8.14
C GLY A 25 0.48 6.94 -7.01
N VAL A 26 -0.71 6.36 -7.12
CA VAL A 26 -1.78 6.48 -6.13
C VAL A 26 -2.26 5.10 -5.70
N GLY A 27 -2.30 4.91 -4.38
CA GLY A 27 -2.64 3.68 -3.72
C GLY A 27 -4.15 3.37 -3.64
N THR A 28 -4.47 2.34 -2.84
CA THR A 28 -5.84 1.82 -2.69
C THR A 28 -6.22 1.73 -1.21
N GLY A 29 -7.47 2.06 -0.89
CA GLY A 29 -8.02 1.94 0.46
C GLY A 29 -8.56 3.25 1.01
N SER A 30 -9.12 3.21 2.23
CA SER A 30 -9.83 4.35 2.79
C SER A 30 -8.95 5.60 2.97
N THR A 31 -7.70 5.43 3.41
CA THR A 31 -6.76 6.55 3.56
C THR A 31 -6.35 7.13 2.20
N ALA A 32 -6.10 6.25 1.21
CA ALA A 32 -5.83 6.66 -0.16
C ALA A 32 -7.00 7.41 -0.79
N ASN A 33 -8.24 7.07 -0.47
CA ASN A 33 -9.43 7.80 -0.93
C ASN A 33 -9.44 9.26 -0.43
N PHE A 34 -9.10 9.50 0.84
CA PHE A 34 -8.94 10.87 1.35
C PHE A 34 -7.81 11.63 0.61
N PHE A 35 -6.72 10.94 0.29
CA PHE A 35 -5.65 11.55 -0.49
C PHE A 35 -6.12 11.91 -1.91
N ILE A 36 -6.91 11.07 -2.58
CA ILE A 36 -7.48 11.38 -3.90
C ILE A 36 -8.36 12.64 -3.84
N ASP A 37 -9.18 12.79 -2.79
CA ASP A 37 -10.04 13.96 -2.61
C ASP A 37 -9.21 15.25 -2.43
N GLU A 38 -8.11 15.21 -1.68
CA GLU A 38 -7.20 16.34 -1.54
C GLU A 38 -6.36 16.57 -2.81
N LEU A 39 -5.96 15.51 -3.52
CA LEU A 39 -5.26 15.60 -4.81
C LEU A 39 -6.12 16.28 -5.87
N ALA A 40 -7.44 16.04 -5.86
CA ALA A 40 -8.38 16.67 -6.77
C ALA A 40 -8.37 18.20 -6.69
N ARG A 41 -8.02 18.78 -5.53
CA ARG A 41 -7.91 20.24 -5.33
C ARG A 41 -6.70 20.83 -6.03
N ILE A 42 -5.72 20.02 -6.35
CA ILE A 42 -4.47 20.42 -7.00
C ILE A 42 -4.25 19.69 -8.33
N LYS A 43 -5.29 19.13 -8.93
CA LYS A 43 -5.20 18.30 -10.13
C LYS A 43 -4.48 18.97 -11.30
N ASP A 44 -4.62 20.30 -11.43
CA ASP A 44 -3.97 21.07 -12.50
C ASP A 44 -2.45 21.25 -12.29
N ARG A 45 -1.93 20.85 -11.13
CA ARG A 45 -0.50 20.87 -10.81
C ARG A 45 0.23 19.58 -11.20
N ILE A 46 -0.47 18.52 -11.59
CA ILE A 46 0.10 17.22 -11.95
C ILE A 46 -0.19 16.87 -13.41
N ALA A 47 0.68 16.09 -14.03
CA ALA A 47 0.43 15.57 -15.38
C ALA A 47 -0.61 14.42 -15.38
N GLY A 48 -0.75 13.71 -14.27
CA GLY A 48 -1.70 12.63 -14.05
C GLY A 48 -1.22 11.61 -13.02
N THR A 49 -1.80 10.43 -13.08
CA THR A 49 -1.57 9.40 -12.06
C THR A 49 -1.45 8.00 -12.69
N VAL A 50 -0.82 7.06 -11.93
CA VAL A 50 -0.94 5.61 -12.13
C VAL A 50 -1.65 5.03 -10.92
N ALA A 51 -2.70 4.23 -11.12
CA ALA A 51 -3.57 3.73 -10.08
C ALA A 51 -3.25 2.27 -9.72
N SER A 52 -3.22 1.94 -8.42
CA SER A 52 -2.93 0.59 -7.93
C SER A 52 -4.15 -0.36 -7.96
N SER A 53 -5.33 0.12 -8.36
CA SER A 53 -6.53 -0.71 -8.56
C SER A 53 -7.50 -0.07 -9.54
N LYS A 54 -8.44 -0.88 -10.06
CA LYS A 54 -9.55 -0.37 -10.87
C LYS A 54 -10.39 0.64 -10.09
N ALA A 55 -10.71 0.36 -8.83
CA ALA A 55 -11.48 1.25 -7.98
C ALA A 55 -10.78 2.61 -7.77
N THR A 56 -9.45 2.61 -7.57
CA THR A 56 -8.64 3.83 -7.49
C THR A 56 -8.68 4.60 -8.81
N ALA A 57 -8.52 3.89 -9.95
CA ALA A 57 -8.59 4.52 -11.28
C ALA A 57 -9.96 5.19 -11.53
N GLU A 58 -11.06 4.49 -11.24
CA GLU A 58 -12.42 5.02 -11.37
C GLU A 58 -12.62 6.27 -10.50
N ARG A 59 -12.16 6.24 -9.24
CA ARG A 59 -12.25 7.41 -8.35
C ARG A 59 -11.44 8.60 -8.88
N LEU A 60 -10.20 8.39 -9.32
CA LEU A 60 -9.36 9.45 -9.92
C LEU A 60 -10.04 10.09 -11.13
N VAL A 61 -10.55 9.25 -12.06
CA VAL A 61 -11.28 9.71 -13.25
C VAL A 61 -12.53 10.50 -12.86
N SER A 62 -13.28 10.07 -11.84
CA SER A 62 -14.48 10.80 -11.37
C SER A 62 -14.16 12.21 -10.85
N HIS A 63 -12.93 12.44 -10.36
CA HIS A 63 -12.42 13.75 -9.96
C HIS A 63 -11.79 14.55 -11.14
N GLY A 64 -11.82 14.01 -12.37
CA GLY A 64 -11.21 14.62 -13.54
C GLY A 64 -9.68 14.57 -13.54
N ILE A 65 -9.09 13.60 -12.82
CA ILE A 65 -7.65 13.36 -12.81
C ILE A 65 -7.34 12.29 -13.87
N ARG A 66 -6.36 12.57 -14.73
CA ARG A 66 -5.94 11.65 -15.78
C ARG A 66 -5.21 10.44 -15.17
N VAL A 67 -5.59 9.23 -15.60
CA VAL A 67 -4.92 7.97 -15.22
C VAL A 67 -4.21 7.42 -16.45
N PHE A 68 -2.93 7.08 -16.28
CA PHE A 68 -2.08 6.47 -17.30
C PHE A 68 -1.92 4.98 -17.05
N ASP A 69 -1.72 4.21 -18.11
CA ASP A 69 -1.19 2.86 -17.99
C ASP A 69 0.30 2.93 -17.61
N LEU A 70 0.75 2.06 -16.70
CA LEU A 70 2.15 2.04 -16.28
C LEU A 70 3.09 1.72 -17.45
N ASN A 71 2.64 0.95 -18.43
CA ASN A 71 3.41 0.60 -19.63
C ASN A 71 3.69 1.80 -20.56
N ASP A 72 2.90 2.88 -20.43
CA ASP A 72 3.11 4.13 -21.17
C ASP A 72 4.10 5.08 -20.49
N ILE A 73 4.59 4.73 -19.29
CA ILE A 73 5.52 5.53 -18.50
C ILE A 73 6.92 5.01 -18.72
N HIS A 74 7.79 5.82 -19.33
CA HIS A 74 9.16 5.44 -19.66
C HIS A 74 10.19 5.89 -18.61
N ASP A 75 9.82 6.86 -17.77
CA ASP A 75 10.64 7.35 -16.67
C ASP A 75 10.14 6.76 -15.33
N SER A 76 10.97 6.84 -14.29
CA SER A 76 10.52 6.48 -12.94
C SER A 76 9.38 7.40 -12.47
N ILE A 77 8.46 6.86 -11.67
CA ILE A 77 7.44 7.64 -10.99
C ILE A 77 8.09 8.32 -9.77
N PRO A 78 8.10 9.66 -9.67
CA PRO A 78 8.85 10.33 -8.60
C PRO A 78 8.30 10.02 -7.19
N VAL A 79 6.99 9.76 -7.07
CA VAL A 79 6.36 9.45 -5.78
C VAL A 79 5.17 8.53 -5.94
N TYR A 80 5.08 7.55 -5.06
CA TYR A 80 3.90 6.72 -4.82
C TYR A 80 3.35 7.03 -3.43
N ILE A 81 2.05 7.29 -3.31
CA ILE A 81 1.39 7.62 -2.04
C ILE A 81 0.31 6.59 -1.77
N ASP A 82 0.40 5.89 -0.64
CA ASP A 82 -0.53 4.82 -0.28
C ASP A 82 -0.61 4.60 1.24
N GLY A 83 -1.66 3.89 1.67
CA GLY A 83 -1.83 3.46 3.05
C GLY A 83 -1.12 2.15 3.39
N ALA A 84 -1.24 1.74 4.65
CA ALA A 84 -0.82 0.42 5.13
C ALA A 84 -1.87 -0.16 6.09
N ASP A 85 -1.95 -1.49 6.14
CA ASP A 85 -2.75 -2.21 7.14
C ASP A 85 -2.01 -2.29 8.48
N GLU A 86 -0.68 -2.48 8.41
CA GLU A 86 0.28 -2.32 9.52
C GLU A 86 1.58 -1.70 9.01
N ILE A 87 2.25 -0.94 9.86
CA ILE A 87 3.58 -0.42 9.60
C ILE A 87 4.44 -0.52 10.87
N SER A 88 5.69 -0.95 10.71
CA SER A 88 6.68 -0.99 11.79
C SER A 88 7.52 0.28 11.85
N GLY A 89 8.22 0.49 12.95
CA GLY A 89 9.17 1.60 13.09
C GLY A 89 10.36 1.57 12.11
N THR A 90 10.59 0.44 11.42
CA THR A 90 11.63 0.29 10.38
C THR A 90 11.12 0.54 8.96
N GLY A 91 9.82 0.85 8.79
CA GLY A 91 9.21 1.07 7.48
C GLY A 91 8.73 -0.19 6.76
N ALA A 92 8.89 -1.36 7.36
CA ALA A 92 8.27 -2.58 6.84
C ALA A 92 6.75 -2.55 7.09
N MET A 93 5.98 -3.03 6.13
CA MET A 93 4.52 -2.93 6.17
C MET A 93 3.83 -4.25 5.82
N ILE A 94 2.59 -4.41 6.33
CA ILE A 94 1.59 -5.29 5.74
C ILE A 94 0.61 -4.43 4.96
N LYS A 95 0.33 -4.83 3.71
CA LYS A 95 -0.63 -4.20 2.81
C LYS A 95 -1.46 -5.27 2.10
N GLY A 96 -2.55 -4.83 1.48
CA GLY A 96 -3.41 -5.73 0.69
C GLY A 96 -4.72 -6.11 1.37
N GLY A 97 -5.11 -5.45 2.49
CA GLY A 97 -6.44 -5.59 3.07
C GLY A 97 -7.55 -5.30 2.06
N GLY A 98 -7.34 -4.33 1.17
CA GLY A 98 -8.23 -4.00 0.04
C GLY A 98 -8.11 -4.92 -1.17
N GLY A 99 -7.18 -5.89 -1.18
CA GLY A 99 -6.99 -6.86 -2.28
C GLY A 99 -6.18 -6.36 -3.46
N ALA A 100 -5.48 -5.21 -3.35
CA ALA A 100 -4.72 -4.59 -4.44
C ALA A 100 -3.20 -4.81 -4.35
N LEU A 101 -2.72 -5.63 -3.40
CA LEU A 101 -1.31 -5.78 -3.00
C LEU A 101 -0.33 -5.92 -4.18
N THR A 102 -0.70 -6.67 -5.21
CA THR A 102 0.17 -6.92 -6.36
C THR A 102 0.41 -5.64 -7.16
N ARG A 103 -0.66 -4.92 -7.50
CA ARG A 103 -0.53 -3.66 -8.23
C ARG A 103 0.08 -2.55 -7.38
N GLU A 104 -0.21 -2.52 -6.07
CA GLU A 104 0.45 -1.64 -5.11
C GLU A 104 1.96 -1.87 -5.11
N LYS A 105 2.41 -3.15 -5.06
CA LYS A 105 3.84 -3.50 -5.09
C LYS A 105 4.50 -3.15 -6.42
N ILE A 106 3.81 -3.36 -7.55
CA ILE A 106 4.31 -2.97 -8.87
C ILE A 106 4.57 -1.47 -8.93
N ILE A 107 3.60 -0.63 -8.52
CA ILE A 107 3.76 0.83 -8.57
C ILE A 107 4.81 1.30 -7.57
N ALA A 108 4.86 0.71 -6.36
CA ALA A 108 5.91 1.01 -5.39
C ALA A 108 7.31 0.72 -5.96
N SER A 109 7.47 -0.38 -6.72
CA SER A 109 8.75 -0.73 -7.35
C SER A 109 9.13 0.18 -8.52
N ALA A 110 8.14 0.76 -9.21
CA ALA A 110 8.31 1.71 -10.31
C ALA A 110 8.54 3.15 -9.82
N SER A 111 8.49 3.38 -8.51
CA SER A 111 8.54 4.72 -7.93
C SER A 111 9.85 4.97 -7.18
N ASP A 112 10.39 6.19 -7.35
CA ASP A 112 11.60 6.61 -6.64
C ASP A 112 11.36 6.66 -5.14
N ARG A 113 10.19 7.17 -4.72
CA ARG A 113 9.81 7.30 -3.30
C ARG A 113 8.43 6.73 -3.04
N PHE A 114 8.32 6.05 -1.91
CA PHE A 114 7.06 5.60 -1.35
C PHE A 114 6.75 6.38 -0.07
N ILE A 115 5.66 7.16 -0.08
CA ILE A 115 5.14 7.88 1.06
C ILE A 115 3.98 7.06 1.63
N CYS A 116 4.18 6.48 2.81
CA CYS A 116 3.09 5.82 3.53
C CYS A 116 2.29 6.84 4.33
N ILE A 117 0.96 6.78 4.20
CA ILE A 117 0.01 7.60 4.96
C ILE A 117 -0.86 6.69 5.82
N ALA A 118 -0.79 6.85 7.14
CA ALA A 118 -1.49 5.98 8.08
C ALA A 118 -1.96 6.76 9.31
N ASP A 119 -2.99 6.28 9.98
CA ASP A 119 -3.31 6.69 11.34
C ASP A 119 -2.48 5.88 12.35
N GLU A 120 -2.32 6.40 13.56
CA GLU A 120 -1.47 5.79 14.60
C GLU A 120 -1.86 4.36 15.00
N SER A 121 -3.10 3.93 14.74
CA SER A 121 -3.53 2.55 15.03
C SER A 121 -2.84 1.51 14.14
N LYS A 122 -2.21 1.96 13.04
CA LYS A 122 -1.48 1.10 12.10
C LYS A 122 -0.02 0.87 12.49
N LEU A 123 0.51 1.67 13.42
CA LEU A 123 1.87 1.49 13.92
C LEU A 123 1.94 0.31 14.89
N VAL A 124 2.81 -0.64 14.59
CA VAL A 124 3.02 -1.84 15.40
C VAL A 124 4.51 -2.04 15.70
N THR A 125 4.80 -2.72 16.82
CA THR A 125 6.18 -3.12 17.17
C THR A 125 6.61 -4.34 16.34
N THR A 126 5.68 -5.27 16.12
CA THR A 126 5.90 -6.50 15.35
C THR A 126 4.73 -6.69 14.39
N LEU A 127 5.02 -6.92 13.12
CA LEU A 127 4.00 -7.19 12.10
C LEU A 127 3.31 -8.55 12.32
N GLY A 128 2.04 -8.66 11.89
CA GLY A 128 1.28 -9.91 11.88
C GLY A 128 0.04 -9.92 12.77
N LYS A 129 -0.32 -8.81 13.42
CA LYS A 129 -1.64 -8.66 14.07
C LYS A 129 -2.74 -8.60 13.01
N PHE A 130 -2.51 -7.86 11.91
CA PHE A 130 -3.36 -7.91 10.73
C PHE A 130 -3.02 -9.18 9.94
N PRO A 131 -4.02 -9.95 9.44
CA PRO A 131 -3.77 -11.13 8.62
C PRO A 131 -2.94 -10.76 7.38
N LEU A 132 -1.87 -11.51 7.11
CA LEU A 132 -0.98 -11.25 5.98
C LEU A 132 -1.62 -11.75 4.67
N PRO A 133 -1.93 -10.87 3.70
CA PRO A 133 -2.49 -11.28 2.43
C PRO A 133 -1.42 -11.87 1.51
N VAL A 134 -1.77 -12.94 0.78
CA VAL A 134 -0.95 -13.53 -0.28
C VAL A 134 -1.83 -13.73 -1.51
N GLU A 135 -1.51 -13.05 -2.62
CA GLU A 135 -2.18 -13.29 -3.90
C GLU A 135 -1.61 -14.54 -4.55
N VAL A 136 -2.48 -15.45 -4.94
CA VAL A 136 -2.11 -16.76 -5.49
C VAL A 136 -2.89 -17.08 -6.75
N ILE A 137 -2.26 -17.82 -7.68
CA ILE A 137 -2.92 -18.40 -8.83
C ILE A 137 -4.04 -19.34 -8.35
N PRO A 138 -5.28 -19.26 -8.87
CA PRO A 138 -6.42 -20.02 -8.35
C PRO A 138 -6.18 -21.53 -8.23
N MET A 139 -5.52 -22.17 -9.20
CA MET A 139 -5.24 -23.60 -9.17
C MET A 139 -4.29 -24.03 -8.04
N ALA A 140 -3.54 -23.09 -7.47
CA ALA A 140 -2.51 -23.38 -6.46
C ALA A 140 -2.96 -23.09 -5.02
N HIS A 141 -4.16 -22.53 -4.80
CA HIS A 141 -4.52 -21.97 -3.50
C HIS A 141 -4.47 -22.99 -2.35
N GLU A 142 -4.94 -24.23 -2.54
CA GLU A 142 -4.87 -25.27 -1.51
C GLU A 142 -3.43 -25.74 -1.24
N LEU A 143 -2.60 -25.84 -2.30
CA LEU A 143 -1.19 -26.19 -2.15
C LEU A 143 -0.45 -25.11 -1.35
N ILE A 144 -0.68 -23.85 -1.70
CA ILE A 144 -0.04 -22.71 -1.03
C ILE A 144 -0.56 -22.56 0.39
N ALA A 145 -1.86 -22.74 0.65
CA ALA A 145 -2.41 -22.69 2.00
C ALA A 145 -1.66 -23.65 2.95
N ARG A 146 -1.48 -24.92 2.56
CA ARG A 146 -0.71 -25.88 3.37
C ARG A 146 0.74 -25.47 3.59
N LYS A 147 1.40 -24.85 2.59
CA LYS A 147 2.79 -24.36 2.75
C LYS A 147 2.86 -23.17 3.70
N LEU A 148 1.86 -22.27 3.67
CA LEU A 148 1.76 -21.11 4.54
C LEU A 148 1.43 -21.53 5.98
N ASP A 149 0.56 -22.53 6.17
CA ASP A 149 0.29 -23.14 7.50
C ASP A 149 1.56 -23.72 8.12
N ALA A 150 2.42 -24.34 7.31
CA ALA A 150 3.72 -24.86 7.78
C ALA A 150 4.70 -23.77 8.26
N LEU A 151 4.44 -22.50 7.93
CA LEU A 151 5.19 -21.35 8.48
C LEU A 151 4.71 -20.90 9.87
N GLY A 152 3.72 -21.59 10.44
CA GLY A 152 3.19 -21.34 11.78
C GLY A 152 1.97 -20.44 11.85
N GLY A 153 1.37 -20.10 10.69
CA GLY A 153 0.14 -19.35 10.59
C GLY A 153 -1.10 -20.22 10.31
N GLN A 154 -2.20 -19.56 10.02
CA GLN A 154 -3.44 -20.17 9.54
C GLN A 154 -3.88 -19.44 8.28
N ALA A 155 -3.71 -20.06 7.12
CA ALA A 155 -4.08 -19.51 5.83
C ALA A 155 -5.55 -19.81 5.53
N ARG A 156 -6.31 -18.79 5.12
CA ARG A 156 -7.70 -18.93 4.72
C ARG A 156 -7.96 -18.20 3.41
N LEU A 157 -8.74 -18.84 2.53
CA LEU A 157 -9.18 -18.20 1.30
C LEU A 157 -10.06 -16.98 1.63
N ARG A 158 -9.70 -15.82 1.08
CA ARG A 158 -10.50 -14.61 1.25
C ARG A 158 -11.83 -14.74 0.54
N LEU A 159 -12.91 -14.44 1.26
CA LEU A 159 -14.26 -14.45 0.72
C LEU A 159 -14.82 -13.02 0.70
N LYS A 160 -15.67 -12.75 -0.30
CA LYS A 160 -16.55 -11.59 -0.35
C LYS A 160 -17.95 -12.10 -0.70
N ASP A 161 -18.93 -11.80 0.15
CA ASP A 161 -20.31 -12.24 0.01
C ASP A 161 -20.44 -13.79 -0.14
N GLY A 162 -19.63 -14.54 0.64
CA GLY A 162 -19.61 -16.00 0.64
C GLY A 162 -18.93 -16.67 -0.56
N LYS A 163 -18.36 -15.89 -1.49
CA LYS A 163 -17.62 -16.37 -2.68
C LYS A 163 -16.14 -16.00 -2.60
N PRO A 164 -15.24 -16.74 -3.25
CA PRO A 164 -13.85 -16.35 -3.34
C PRO A 164 -13.72 -14.92 -3.87
N PHE A 165 -12.93 -14.10 -3.15
CA PHE A 165 -12.58 -12.76 -3.62
C PHE A 165 -11.63 -12.89 -4.81
N ILE A 166 -11.98 -12.25 -5.93
CA ILE A 166 -11.15 -12.22 -7.14
C ILE A 166 -10.48 -10.86 -7.25
N THR A 167 -9.15 -10.88 -7.36
CA THR A 167 -8.35 -9.66 -7.53
C THR A 167 -8.56 -9.01 -8.89
N ASP A 168 -8.13 -7.77 -9.06
CA ASP A 168 -8.11 -7.08 -10.36
C ASP A 168 -7.27 -7.81 -11.44
N ASN A 169 -6.43 -8.77 -11.01
CA ASN A 169 -5.57 -9.58 -11.88
C ASN A 169 -6.17 -10.97 -12.18
N GLY A 170 -7.38 -11.28 -11.66
CA GLY A 170 -8.04 -12.57 -11.86
C GLY A 170 -7.57 -13.69 -10.92
N ASN A 171 -6.83 -13.34 -9.88
CA ASN A 171 -6.32 -14.29 -8.89
C ASN A 171 -7.18 -14.30 -7.61
N VAL A 172 -6.82 -15.16 -6.66
CA VAL A 172 -7.43 -15.22 -5.32
C VAL A 172 -6.43 -14.81 -4.24
N ILE A 173 -6.92 -14.55 -3.03
CA ILE A 173 -6.08 -14.17 -1.89
C ILE A 173 -6.23 -15.20 -0.77
N LEU A 174 -5.10 -15.61 -0.19
CA LEU A 174 -5.02 -16.29 1.10
C LEU A 174 -4.65 -15.27 2.16
N ASP A 175 -5.44 -15.18 3.22
CA ASP A 175 -5.14 -14.38 4.42
C ASP A 175 -4.54 -15.27 5.49
N ILE A 176 -3.33 -14.96 5.97
CA ILE A 176 -2.64 -15.75 6.99
C ILE A 176 -2.73 -15.03 8.33
N SER A 177 -3.39 -15.66 9.28
CA SER A 177 -3.49 -15.18 10.67
C SER A 177 -2.50 -15.89 11.59
N GLY A 178 -2.20 -15.27 12.74
CA GLY A 178 -1.41 -15.87 13.82
C GLY A 178 0.11 -15.80 13.66
N LEU A 179 0.60 -15.13 12.63
CA LEU A 179 2.04 -14.90 12.45
C LEU A 179 2.55 -13.81 13.40
N GLN A 180 3.78 -13.98 13.92
CA GLN A 180 4.59 -12.93 14.53
C GLN A 180 5.82 -12.72 13.63
N ILE A 181 5.82 -11.65 12.85
CA ILE A 181 6.77 -11.44 11.76
C ILE A 181 7.94 -10.61 12.26
N ALA A 182 8.93 -11.30 12.86
CA ALA A 182 10.15 -10.66 13.39
C ALA A 182 11.19 -10.36 12.29
N ARG A 183 11.15 -11.09 11.17
CA ARG A 183 12.07 -10.94 10.03
C ARG A 183 11.27 -10.77 8.72
N PRO A 184 10.68 -9.59 8.50
CA PRO A 184 9.73 -9.40 7.41
C PRO A 184 10.36 -9.54 6.02
N GLU A 185 11.61 -9.08 5.79
CA GLU A 185 12.29 -9.18 4.50
C GLU A 185 12.58 -10.66 4.12
N GLU A 186 12.96 -11.47 5.12
CA GLU A 186 13.20 -12.89 4.89
C GLU A 186 11.90 -13.62 4.56
N LEU A 187 10.84 -13.36 5.33
CA LEU A 187 9.54 -13.97 5.10
C LEU A 187 8.95 -13.55 3.74
N GLU A 188 9.10 -12.27 3.35
CA GLU A 188 8.69 -11.78 2.04
C GLU A 188 9.35 -12.57 0.92
N ARG A 189 10.67 -12.81 1.03
CA ARG A 189 11.43 -13.57 0.03
C ARG A 189 11.00 -15.03 -0.02
N ILE A 190 10.82 -15.67 1.14
CA ILE A 190 10.41 -17.07 1.22
C ILE A 190 9.05 -17.28 0.55
N ILE A 191 8.07 -16.43 0.86
CA ILE A 191 6.71 -16.59 0.33
C ILE A 191 6.68 -16.28 -1.18
N ASN A 192 7.33 -15.19 -1.64
CA ASN A 192 7.35 -14.84 -3.05
C ASN A 192 8.04 -15.89 -3.94
N ASN A 193 8.91 -16.75 -3.39
CA ASN A 193 9.56 -17.84 -4.13
C ASN A 193 8.72 -19.13 -4.20
N MET A 194 7.52 -19.17 -3.62
CA MET A 194 6.65 -20.36 -3.71
C MET A 194 5.96 -20.39 -5.08
N ALA A 195 6.12 -21.48 -5.84
CA ALA A 195 5.42 -21.65 -7.11
C ALA A 195 3.89 -21.61 -6.91
N GLY A 196 3.22 -20.69 -7.58
CA GLY A 196 1.79 -20.42 -7.43
C GLY A 196 1.48 -19.13 -6.64
N VAL A 197 2.44 -18.55 -5.94
CA VAL A 197 2.32 -17.23 -5.35
C VAL A 197 2.57 -16.17 -6.43
N VAL A 198 1.68 -15.17 -6.51
CA VAL A 198 1.87 -13.98 -7.34
C VAL A 198 2.68 -12.95 -6.57
N THR A 199 2.24 -12.60 -5.36
CA THR A 199 3.01 -11.80 -4.41
C THR A 199 2.41 -11.88 -3.00
N VAL A 200 3.23 -11.56 -2.00
CA VAL A 200 2.82 -11.43 -0.61
C VAL A 200 2.63 -9.96 -0.21
N GLY A 201 1.70 -9.70 0.69
CA GLY A 201 1.40 -8.36 1.22
C GLY A 201 2.45 -7.81 2.21
N LEU A 202 3.63 -8.43 2.32
CA LEU A 202 4.78 -7.85 3.00
C LEU A 202 5.50 -6.88 2.07
N PHE A 203 5.69 -5.65 2.53
CA PHE A 203 6.47 -4.59 1.88
C PHE A 203 7.64 -4.25 2.80
N ALA A 204 8.66 -5.09 2.79
CA ALA A 204 9.82 -5.00 3.66
C ALA A 204 11.12 -4.86 2.86
N GLN A 205 11.29 -5.61 1.76
CA GLN A 205 12.41 -5.42 0.84
C GLN A 205 12.36 -4.03 0.16
N ARG A 206 11.14 -3.57 -0.10
CA ARG A 206 10.82 -2.22 -0.55
C ARG A 206 9.77 -1.64 0.39
N GLY A 207 10.20 -1.13 1.54
CA GLY A 207 9.37 -0.43 2.51
C GLY A 207 9.07 1.01 2.09
N ALA A 208 8.39 1.78 2.95
CA ALA A 208 8.18 3.20 2.73
C ALA A 208 9.48 3.99 2.96
N ASN A 209 9.69 5.06 2.16
CA ASN A 209 10.78 6.02 2.38
C ASN A 209 10.38 7.08 3.42
N VAL A 210 9.07 7.36 3.51
CA VAL A 210 8.49 8.30 4.46
C VAL A 210 7.21 7.70 5.02
N CYS A 211 7.00 7.84 6.32
CA CYS A 211 5.71 7.56 6.94
C CYS A 211 5.15 8.81 7.59
N LEU A 212 3.97 9.22 7.14
CA LEU A 212 3.14 10.26 7.75
C LEU A 212 2.11 9.58 8.64
N LEU A 213 2.21 9.81 9.96
CA LEU A 213 1.37 9.17 10.95
C LEU A 213 0.41 10.20 11.56
N GLY A 214 -0.89 10.00 11.34
CA GLY A 214 -1.94 10.84 11.93
C GLY A 214 -2.21 10.46 13.38
N SER A 215 -2.12 11.43 14.28
CA SER A 215 -2.43 11.31 15.70
C SER A 215 -3.31 12.47 16.18
N PRO A 216 -3.91 12.39 17.38
CA PRO A 216 -4.68 13.50 17.94
C PRO A 216 -3.88 14.80 18.08
N ASP A 217 -2.56 14.69 18.22
CA ASP A 217 -1.63 15.84 18.34
C ASP A 217 -1.22 16.40 16.95
N GLY A 218 -1.71 15.84 15.85
CA GLY A 218 -1.39 16.24 14.48
C GLY A 218 -0.66 15.15 13.70
N VAL A 219 -0.04 15.53 12.57
CA VAL A 219 0.69 14.60 11.71
C VAL A 219 2.16 14.56 12.13
N LYS A 220 2.65 13.37 12.41
CA LYS A 220 4.07 13.10 12.75
C LYS A 220 4.74 12.43 11.56
N VAL A 221 5.99 12.78 11.29
CA VAL A 221 6.86 12.02 10.38
C VAL A 221 7.54 10.97 11.23
N LEU A 222 7.17 9.70 11.05
CA LEU A 222 7.73 8.59 11.83
C LEU A 222 9.18 8.31 11.42
N PHE A 223 9.45 8.34 10.11
CA PHE A 223 10.78 8.29 9.52
C PHE A 223 10.74 8.98 8.15
N ALA A 224 11.88 9.50 7.74
CA ALA A 224 12.09 10.06 6.42
C ALA A 224 13.52 9.67 6.00
N ASP A 225 13.67 9.26 4.74
CA ASP A 225 15.01 9.05 4.21
C ASP A 225 15.68 10.42 3.99
N ASP A 226 17.03 10.47 4.17
CA ASP A 226 17.82 11.71 4.14
C ASP A 226 17.81 12.42 2.76
N SER A 227 17.23 11.81 1.73
CA SER A 227 17.10 12.38 0.39
C SER A 227 15.96 13.42 0.26
N ILE A 228 15.18 13.65 1.34
CA ILE A 228 14.09 14.63 1.34
C ILE A 228 14.64 16.04 1.57
N PRO A 229 14.41 17.00 0.66
CA PRO A 229 14.80 18.39 0.90
C PRO A 229 14.20 18.93 2.20
N ALA A 230 15.00 19.60 3.01
CA ALA A 230 14.60 20.15 4.30
C ALA A 230 13.41 21.15 4.28
N GLY A 231 12.95 21.53 3.09
CA GLY A 231 11.77 22.40 2.87
C GLY A 231 10.41 21.67 2.93
N ALA A 232 10.38 20.34 2.92
CA ALA A 232 9.15 19.54 3.05
C ALA A 232 8.78 19.26 4.53
N LYS A 233 9.52 19.81 5.50
CA LYS A 233 9.15 19.71 6.93
C LYS A 233 7.86 20.50 7.13
N ILE A 234 6.83 19.81 7.56
CA ILE A 234 5.54 20.36 7.96
C ILE A 234 5.79 21.47 8.98
N ARG A 235 5.38 22.70 8.65
CA ARG A 235 5.27 23.82 9.60
C ARG A 235 3.95 23.73 10.33
#